data_2c90f08e85fae28201e3a55ab194ca29
#
_entry.id   2c90f08e85fae28201e3a55ab194ca29
#
_cell.length_a   1.000
_cell.length_b   1.000
_cell.length_c   1.000
_cell.angle_alpha   90.00
_cell.angle_beta   90.00
_cell.angle_gamma   90.00
#
_symmetry.space_group_name_H-M   'P 1'
#
loop_
_entity.id
_entity.type
_entity.pdbx_description
1 polymer ?
#
loop_
_entity_poly.entity_id
_entity_poly.type
_entity_poly.pdbx_seq_one_letter_code
_entity_poly.pdbx_strand_id
1 'polypeptide(L)'
;MRGTRWVCSALLVITGVVVLLICAGGCAKHRLPGGLSKLKPCRLEGINEELFCGKLTVFENRETRSGRMIDLNVVVLPAFDQKAKAEPLFDLAGGPGASSADTAGFYAGPGKDYRLRHDVVCVDQRGTGKSNRLAIPRERTPSYYLSEMYPVDYVREMRHELEKHADLTKYTTSTAMDDLDDVREWLGYDKINLFGLSYGTRAALVYMRRHPEHVRSAILLAVAATDLKMPLHHAESAARAMDLLLGECERDAACHANFPQIRDDWNNVLAQLEKQPAHVEYSPPGKKAASTRVEIQRGIFAEKIRSWMYDRSKAARIPLIVHHAASGDFAPFLKEAIGPSIPDFVADGMYLSVTCAEDVPFIDQDEATQLNADNPFGNYRVFQQTRACGMWPRGEIPADFLEPVRLNAPVLIFSGNIDPVTPPKYGEEVAKHLPNSKHIIVPEAGHGVDGMTDPGCIDRIAIGFLDKGDAKNLDVSCVDKMAPPPFVTK
;
A
#
# COMPACT_ATOMS: atom_id res chain seq x y z
N MET A 1 37.46 38.10 26.39
CA MET A 1 37.61 38.80 27.71
C MET A 1 36.46 38.30 28.57
N ARG A 2 36.82 37.56 29.58
CA ARG A 2 36.49 37.66 31.02
C ARG A 2 34.97 37.66 31.31
N GLY A 3 34.42 36.88 32.19
CA GLY A 3 34.95 35.99 33.24
C GLY A 3 33.81 35.62 34.20
N THR A 4 33.78 34.38 34.53
CA THR A 4 33.60 33.74 35.85
C THR A 4 33.11 34.54 37.05
N ARG A 5 32.20 33.94 37.86
CA ARG A 5 32.38 33.52 39.28
C ARG A 5 31.02 33.18 39.89
N TRP A 6 30.72 31.98 40.30
CA TRP A 6 30.99 31.26 41.55
C TRP A 6 30.88 32.13 42.82
N VAL A 7 29.91 31.83 43.66
CA VAL A 7 30.04 31.85 45.12
C VAL A 7 29.30 30.66 45.73
N CYS A 8 30.08 29.77 46.32
CA CYS A 8 29.69 28.83 47.35
C CYS A 8 29.94 29.38 48.71
N SER A 9 29.32 28.80 49.70
CA SER A 9 29.70 28.62 51.11
C SER A 9 28.87 29.38 52.13
N ALA A 10 28.15 28.64 52.92
CA ALA A 10 28.12 28.78 54.38
C ALA A 10 28.05 27.39 55.00
N LEU A 11 29.14 26.98 55.64
CA LEU A 11 29.20 25.87 56.59
C LEU A 11 28.41 26.26 57.85
N LEU A 12 27.59 25.34 58.36
CA LEU A 12 27.19 25.24 59.76
C LEU A 12 27.37 23.79 60.19
N VAL A 13 28.41 23.56 61.02
CA VAL A 13 28.68 22.30 61.70
C VAL A 13 27.83 22.28 62.95
N ILE A 14 26.91 21.29 63.07
CA ILE A 14 26.38 20.81 64.35
C ILE A 14 26.33 19.27 64.28
N THR A 15 27.08 18.73 65.17
CA THR A 15 27.24 17.33 65.64
C THR A 15 26.20 16.31 65.20
N GLY A 16 26.70 15.28 64.53
CA GLY A 16 26.36 13.90 64.76
C GLY A 16 25.06 13.38 64.13
N VAL A 17 25.07 13.08 62.90
CA VAL A 17 24.64 11.84 62.18
C VAL A 17 24.81 12.12 60.68
N VAL A 18 25.81 11.55 60.05
CA VAL A 18 25.95 11.57 58.59
C VAL A 18 24.94 10.57 58.03
N VAL A 19 23.79 11.04 57.60
CA VAL A 19 22.90 10.30 56.69
C VAL A 19 23.41 10.54 55.28
N LEU A 20 24.17 9.62 54.75
CA LEU A 20 24.44 9.53 53.32
C LEU A 20 23.14 9.28 52.57
N LEU A 21 22.48 10.36 52.10
CA LEU A 21 21.48 10.28 51.04
C LEU A 21 22.21 9.98 49.73
N ILE A 22 22.40 8.68 49.47
CA ILE A 22 22.75 8.21 48.13
C ILE A 22 21.49 8.49 47.26
N CYS A 23 21.52 9.60 46.53
CA CYS A 23 20.64 9.79 45.41
C CYS A 23 20.96 8.69 44.37
N ALA A 24 20.42 7.51 44.57
CA ALA A 24 20.32 6.52 43.52
C ALA A 24 19.36 7.11 42.50
N GLY A 25 19.92 7.84 41.53
CA GLY A 25 19.25 8.13 40.27
C GLY A 25 18.92 6.79 39.56
N GLY A 26 17.87 6.12 40.04
CA GLY A 26 17.33 4.98 39.38
C GLY A 26 16.79 5.49 38.04
N CYS A 27 17.47 5.18 36.93
CA CYS A 27 16.82 5.11 35.64
C CYS A 27 15.58 4.24 35.85
N ALA A 28 14.42 4.85 35.91
CA ALA A 28 13.16 4.12 35.87
C ALA A 28 13.16 3.37 34.54
N LYS A 29 13.56 2.09 34.57
CA LYS A 29 13.32 1.20 33.45
C LYS A 29 11.81 1.20 33.29
N HIS A 30 11.31 1.94 32.30
CA HIS A 30 9.93 1.82 31.86
C HIS A 30 9.68 0.33 31.63
N ARG A 31 8.92 -0.30 32.52
CA ARG A 31 8.43 -1.66 32.28
C ARG A 31 7.46 -1.55 31.11
N LEU A 32 7.94 -1.97 29.95
CA LEU A 32 7.09 -2.15 28.78
C LEU A 32 5.91 -3.08 29.15
N PRO A 33 4.69 -2.82 28.65
CA PRO A 33 3.57 -3.75 28.81
C PRO A 33 3.98 -5.15 28.36
N GLY A 34 3.46 -6.20 28.97
CA GLY A 34 3.96 -7.59 28.92
C GLY A 34 4.38 -8.11 27.54
N GLY A 35 3.65 -7.77 26.45
CA GLY A 35 3.98 -8.20 25.09
C GLY A 35 5.17 -7.47 24.46
N LEU A 36 5.29 -6.16 24.68
CA LEU A 36 6.41 -5.37 24.15
C LEU A 36 7.76 -5.74 24.79
N SER A 37 7.77 -6.46 25.91
CA SER A 37 9.00 -6.97 26.53
C SER A 37 9.74 -8.01 25.66
N LYS A 38 9.07 -8.57 24.66
CA LYS A 38 9.63 -9.51 23.67
C LYS A 38 10.36 -8.80 22.53
N LEU A 39 10.15 -7.49 22.38
CA LEU A 39 10.76 -6.65 21.38
C LEU A 39 12.01 -5.95 21.94
N LYS A 40 12.87 -5.47 21.05
CA LYS A 40 14.05 -4.68 21.38
C LYS A 40 13.91 -3.28 20.80
N PRO A 41 14.45 -2.26 21.51
CA PRO A 41 14.57 -0.94 20.92
C PRO A 41 15.33 -1.00 19.59
N CYS A 42 14.82 -0.27 18.60
CA CYS A 42 15.43 -0.20 17.28
C CYS A 42 15.24 1.18 16.65
N ARG A 43 16.00 1.44 15.59
CA ARG A 43 15.85 2.63 14.74
C ARG A 43 15.71 2.20 13.30
N LEU A 44 14.78 2.81 12.59
CA LEU A 44 14.62 2.64 11.14
C LEU A 44 15.17 3.87 10.43
N GLU A 45 15.64 3.69 9.22
CA GLU A 45 16.15 4.77 8.38
C GLU A 45 15.07 5.84 8.16
N GLY A 46 15.45 7.12 8.29
CA GLY A 46 14.52 8.25 8.15
C GLY A 46 13.61 8.50 9.36
N ILE A 47 13.66 7.69 10.42
CA ILE A 47 12.87 7.86 11.65
C ILE A 47 13.77 8.26 12.81
N ASN A 48 13.54 9.45 13.41
CA ASN A 48 14.39 10.01 14.44
C ASN A 48 14.05 9.54 15.87
N GLU A 49 12.97 8.79 16.06
CA GLU A 49 12.57 8.24 17.36
C GLU A 49 12.97 6.76 17.49
N GLU A 50 12.99 6.28 18.74
CA GLU A 50 13.22 4.87 19.06
C GLU A 50 11.89 4.11 18.94
N LEU A 51 11.91 3.03 18.18
CA LEU A 51 10.81 2.09 17.98
C LEU A 51 11.15 0.75 18.64
N PHE A 52 10.23 -0.21 18.55
CA PHE A 52 10.44 -1.56 19.04
C PHE A 52 10.35 -2.56 17.90
N CYS A 53 11.39 -3.36 17.71
CA CYS A 53 11.48 -4.36 16.67
C CYS A 53 11.63 -5.76 17.26
N GLY A 54 11.08 -6.74 16.56
CA GLY A 54 11.25 -8.14 16.90
C GLY A 54 10.97 -9.05 15.72
N LYS A 55 11.15 -10.34 15.97
CA LYS A 55 10.86 -11.39 15.01
C LYS A 55 10.08 -12.49 15.69
N LEU A 56 8.99 -12.91 15.06
CA LEU A 56 8.27 -14.12 15.42
C LEU A 56 8.59 -15.20 14.40
N THR A 57 9.15 -16.30 14.84
CA THR A 57 9.45 -17.45 13.96
C THR A 57 8.24 -18.35 13.86
N VAL A 58 7.77 -18.61 12.64
CA VAL A 58 6.62 -19.47 12.34
C VAL A 58 6.99 -20.56 11.34
N PHE A 59 6.23 -21.66 11.29
CA PHE A 59 6.38 -22.64 10.23
C PHE A 59 5.92 -22.05 8.89
N GLU A 60 6.72 -22.24 7.83
CA GLU A 60 6.30 -21.90 6.48
C GLU A 60 5.07 -22.71 6.08
N ASN A 61 5.09 -24.02 6.32
CA ASN A 61 3.92 -24.88 6.20
C ASN A 61 3.20 -25.00 7.54
N ARG A 62 2.14 -24.23 7.74
CA ARG A 62 1.36 -24.19 8.97
C ARG A 62 0.51 -25.44 9.21
N GLU A 63 0.15 -26.16 8.15
CA GLU A 63 -0.67 -27.37 8.23
C GLU A 63 0.11 -28.52 8.86
N THR A 64 1.30 -28.77 8.35
CA THR A 64 2.14 -29.88 8.83
C THR A 64 2.95 -29.51 10.09
N ARG A 65 3.13 -28.20 10.34
CA ARG A 65 4.00 -27.66 11.42
C ARG A 65 5.36 -28.35 11.46
N SER A 66 5.96 -28.54 10.28
CA SER A 66 7.24 -29.21 10.10
C SER A 66 8.03 -28.61 8.94
N GLY A 67 9.33 -28.84 8.90
CA GLY A 67 10.22 -28.37 7.84
C GLY A 67 10.69 -26.93 8.06
N ARG A 68 10.62 -26.12 7.01
CA ARG A 68 11.16 -24.75 7.00
C ARG A 68 10.40 -23.85 7.93
N MET A 69 11.15 -23.00 8.64
CA MET A 69 10.61 -21.90 9.44
C MET A 69 11.02 -20.56 8.81
N ILE A 70 10.16 -19.56 8.97
CA ILE A 70 10.40 -18.18 8.51
C ILE A 70 10.23 -17.22 9.67
N ASP A 71 10.96 -16.11 9.64
CA ASP A 71 10.83 -15.04 10.63
C ASP A 71 9.88 -13.96 10.11
N LEU A 72 8.87 -13.61 10.88
CA LEU A 72 8.01 -12.46 10.64
C LEU A 72 8.64 -11.23 11.29
N ASN A 73 8.93 -10.20 10.51
CA ASN A 73 9.45 -8.94 11.00
C ASN A 73 8.32 -8.10 11.58
N VAL A 74 8.48 -7.67 12.81
CA VAL A 74 7.48 -6.90 13.56
C VAL A 74 8.11 -5.58 14.03
N VAL A 75 7.46 -4.47 13.71
CA VAL A 75 7.81 -3.12 14.15
C VAL A 75 6.62 -2.56 14.92
N VAL A 76 6.87 -2.07 16.14
CA VAL A 76 5.85 -1.44 16.97
C VAL A 76 6.25 0.00 17.29
N LEU A 77 5.33 0.90 16.98
CA LEU A 77 5.37 2.30 17.39
C LEU A 77 4.43 2.46 18.60
N PRO A 78 4.94 2.65 19.81
CA PRO A 78 4.11 2.71 21.00
C PRO A 78 3.18 3.91 21.01
N ALA A 79 2.02 3.75 21.65
CA ALA A 79 1.11 4.85 21.96
C ALA A 79 1.83 5.91 22.81
N PHE A 80 1.52 7.19 22.59
CA PHE A 80 2.08 8.28 23.39
C PHE A 80 1.49 8.30 24.80
N ASP A 81 0.18 8.04 24.95
CA ASP A 81 -0.46 7.90 26.26
C ASP A 81 -0.56 6.43 26.67
N GLN A 82 0.44 5.96 27.40
CA GLN A 82 0.47 4.59 27.92
C GLN A 82 -0.55 4.34 29.06
N LYS A 83 -1.14 5.39 29.66
CA LYS A 83 -2.13 5.25 30.75
C LYS A 83 -3.54 5.07 30.20
N ALA A 84 -3.84 5.76 29.10
CA ALA A 84 -5.12 5.67 28.40
C ALA A 84 -5.02 4.81 27.12
N LYS A 85 -4.10 3.86 27.10
CA LYS A 85 -3.85 2.97 25.97
C LYS A 85 -5.09 2.16 25.61
N ALA A 86 -5.45 2.19 24.34
CA ALA A 86 -6.52 1.42 23.74
C ALA A 86 -5.97 0.23 22.91
N GLU A 87 -6.85 -0.55 22.28
CA GLU A 87 -6.47 -1.67 21.42
C GLU A 87 -5.58 -1.19 20.27
N PRO A 88 -4.54 -1.95 19.90
CA PRO A 88 -3.55 -1.57 18.90
C PRO A 88 -4.16 -1.45 17.51
N LEU A 89 -3.51 -0.67 16.65
CA LEU A 89 -3.77 -0.61 15.22
C LEU A 89 -2.74 -1.45 14.47
N PHE A 90 -3.20 -2.46 13.74
CA PHE A 90 -2.37 -3.29 12.87
C PHE A 90 -2.47 -2.77 11.43
N ASP A 91 -1.34 -2.34 10.89
CA ASP A 91 -1.24 -1.83 9.53
C ASP A 91 -1.04 -2.97 8.53
N LEU A 92 -1.88 -3.02 7.50
CA LEU A 92 -1.86 -4.02 6.44
C LEU A 92 -1.56 -3.36 5.10
N ALA A 93 -0.31 -3.50 4.66
CA ALA A 93 0.15 -2.91 3.42
C ALA A 93 -0.53 -3.53 2.18
N GLY A 94 -0.55 -2.77 1.11
CA GLY A 94 -1.13 -3.14 -0.18
C GLY A 94 -0.24 -4.02 -1.05
N GLY A 95 -0.50 -4.01 -2.33
CA GLY A 95 0.21 -4.76 -3.35
C GLY A 95 -0.70 -5.81 -4.01
N PRO A 96 -0.67 -7.10 -3.60
CA PRO A 96 0.09 -7.75 -2.52
C PRO A 96 1.60 -7.67 -2.68
N GLY A 97 2.34 -7.74 -1.58
CA GLY A 97 3.81 -7.82 -1.60
C GLY A 97 4.55 -6.60 -1.06
N ALA A 98 3.85 -5.51 -0.67
CA ALA A 98 4.48 -4.38 0.00
C ALA A 98 4.80 -4.71 1.47
N SER A 99 5.81 -4.03 2.01
CA SER A 99 6.24 -4.14 3.41
C SER A 99 5.39 -3.22 4.28
N SER A 100 4.78 -3.75 5.35
CA SER A 100 4.09 -2.92 6.34
C SER A 100 5.09 -2.16 7.23
N ALA A 101 6.29 -2.70 7.46
CA ALA A 101 7.32 -1.99 8.20
C ALA A 101 7.78 -0.68 7.52
N ASP A 102 7.63 -0.57 6.19
CA ASP A 102 7.97 0.64 5.45
C ASP A 102 6.95 1.78 5.72
N THR A 103 5.73 1.48 6.20
CA THR A 103 4.74 2.49 6.59
C THR A 103 5.03 3.12 7.96
N ALA A 104 5.98 2.58 8.73
CA ALA A 104 6.35 3.12 10.05
C ALA A 104 6.73 4.61 10.00
N GLY A 105 7.34 5.07 8.89
CA GLY A 105 7.66 6.49 8.68
C GLY A 105 6.44 7.40 8.64
N PHE A 106 5.33 6.95 8.09
CA PHE A 106 4.06 7.67 8.13
C PHE A 106 3.57 7.85 9.57
N TYR A 107 3.54 6.77 10.35
CA TYR A 107 3.09 6.79 11.75
C TYR A 107 4.08 7.46 12.72
N ALA A 108 5.33 7.64 12.34
CA ALA A 108 6.30 8.46 13.07
C ALA A 108 6.24 9.95 12.68
N GLY A 109 5.60 10.28 11.56
CA GLY A 109 5.51 11.60 10.96
C GLY A 109 4.09 12.11 10.78
N PRO A 110 3.57 12.19 9.53
CA PRO A 110 2.24 12.76 9.25
C PRO A 110 1.10 12.09 10.00
N GLY A 111 1.12 10.76 10.12
CA GLY A 111 0.11 9.95 10.80
C GLY A 111 0.36 9.71 12.28
N LYS A 112 1.24 10.49 12.94
CA LYS A 112 1.60 10.28 14.35
C LYS A 112 0.41 10.28 15.32
N ASP A 113 -0.67 10.97 14.97
CA ASP A 113 -1.83 11.11 15.84
C ASP A 113 -2.63 9.79 15.98
N TYR A 114 -2.45 8.82 15.09
CA TYR A 114 -2.93 7.44 15.30
C TYR A 114 -2.36 6.84 16.59
N ARG A 115 -1.18 7.29 17.03
CA ARG A 115 -0.48 6.82 18.22
C ARG A 115 -0.85 7.58 19.51
N LEU A 116 -1.82 8.48 19.48
CA LEU A 116 -2.24 9.17 20.71
C LEU A 116 -2.61 8.17 21.80
N ARG A 117 -3.36 7.11 21.44
CA ARG A 117 -3.83 6.08 22.39
C ARG A 117 -3.59 4.63 21.91
N HIS A 118 -3.20 4.43 20.65
CA HIS A 118 -3.03 3.11 20.05
C HIS A 118 -1.56 2.82 19.79
N ASP A 119 -1.07 1.64 20.19
CA ASP A 119 0.16 1.15 19.57
C ASP A 119 -0.12 0.93 18.08
N VAL A 120 0.81 1.29 17.22
CA VAL A 120 0.75 0.94 15.79
C VAL A 120 1.71 -0.22 15.56
N VAL A 121 1.19 -1.30 15.01
CA VAL A 121 1.92 -2.54 14.77
C VAL A 121 2.01 -2.77 13.26
N CYS A 122 3.23 -2.71 12.74
CA CYS A 122 3.55 -2.99 11.33
C CYS A 122 4.21 -4.37 11.26
N VAL A 123 3.51 -5.32 10.64
CA VAL A 123 4.01 -6.69 10.44
C VAL A 123 4.27 -6.90 8.96
N ASP A 124 5.52 -7.12 8.58
CA ASP A 124 5.77 -7.62 7.24
C ASP A 124 5.11 -8.99 7.11
N GLN A 125 4.11 -9.11 6.24
CA GLN A 125 3.50 -10.39 5.94
C GLN A 125 4.55 -11.35 5.36
N ARG A 126 4.35 -12.67 5.51
CA ARG A 126 5.23 -13.65 4.86
C ARG A 126 5.47 -13.31 3.40
N GLY A 127 6.68 -13.40 2.93
CA GLY A 127 7.07 -13.06 1.56
C GLY A 127 7.31 -11.57 1.29
N THR A 128 7.13 -10.68 2.28
CA THR A 128 7.32 -9.24 2.12
C THR A 128 8.44 -8.70 3.02
N GLY A 129 8.89 -7.47 2.77
CA GLY A 129 9.81 -6.73 3.62
C GLY A 129 11.01 -7.58 4.10
N LYS A 130 11.11 -7.80 5.42
CA LYS A 130 12.12 -8.64 6.06
C LYS A 130 11.58 -10.01 6.51
N SER A 131 10.38 -10.40 6.04
CA SER A 131 9.71 -11.67 6.36
C SER A 131 9.84 -12.66 5.21
N ASN A 132 11.06 -13.13 4.95
CA ASN A 132 11.38 -14.03 3.83
C ASN A 132 10.92 -13.48 2.47
N ARG A 133 11.35 -12.24 2.14
CA ARG A 133 10.94 -11.51 0.93
C ARG A 133 11.06 -12.34 -0.34
N LEU A 134 9.97 -12.49 -1.08
CA LEU A 134 9.91 -13.21 -2.35
C LEU A 134 10.16 -12.25 -3.52
N ALA A 135 11.40 -11.84 -3.71
CA ALA A 135 11.83 -11.02 -4.83
C ALA A 135 13.30 -11.31 -5.16
N ILE A 136 13.65 -11.16 -6.43
CA ILE A 136 15.04 -11.19 -6.87
C ILE A 136 15.49 -9.79 -7.30
N PRO A 137 16.77 -9.43 -7.15
CA PRO A 137 17.28 -8.15 -7.63
C PRO A 137 17.12 -8.00 -9.14
N ARG A 138 16.74 -6.80 -9.59
CA ARG A 138 16.72 -6.43 -11.02
C ARG A 138 17.50 -5.15 -11.24
N GLU A 139 18.25 -5.09 -12.32
CA GLU A 139 18.92 -3.86 -12.73
C GLU A 139 17.88 -2.88 -13.29
N ARG A 140 17.83 -1.66 -12.72
CA ARG A 140 16.87 -0.63 -13.08
C ARG A 140 17.38 0.24 -14.23
N THR A 141 17.42 -0.34 -15.40
CA THR A 141 17.75 0.36 -16.66
C THR A 141 16.52 1.07 -17.24
N PRO A 142 16.67 2.02 -18.19
CA PRO A 142 15.51 2.56 -18.91
C PRO A 142 14.64 1.49 -19.54
N SER A 143 15.25 0.42 -20.10
CA SER A 143 14.52 -0.71 -20.67
C SER A 143 13.73 -1.51 -19.63
N TYR A 144 14.22 -1.60 -18.37
CA TYR A 144 13.46 -2.22 -17.28
C TYR A 144 12.11 -1.52 -17.05
N TYR A 145 12.11 -0.19 -16.99
CA TYR A 145 10.88 0.58 -16.73
C TYR A 145 9.88 0.54 -17.89
N LEU A 146 10.33 0.19 -19.10
CA LEU A 146 9.53 0.08 -20.30
C LEU A 146 9.40 -1.37 -20.81
N SER A 147 9.77 -2.37 -19.98
CA SER A 147 9.57 -3.78 -20.30
C SER A 147 8.14 -4.22 -20.01
N GLU A 148 7.77 -5.37 -20.54
CA GLU A 148 6.59 -6.11 -20.09
C GLU A 148 6.59 -6.26 -18.57
N MET A 149 5.39 -6.29 -17.96
CA MET A 149 5.26 -6.42 -16.51
C MET A 149 5.88 -7.72 -15.99
N TYR A 150 5.62 -8.82 -16.67
CA TYR A 150 6.12 -10.14 -16.32
C TYR A 150 6.76 -10.81 -17.54
N PRO A 151 8.01 -10.41 -17.92
CA PRO A 151 8.75 -11.12 -18.97
C PRO A 151 8.92 -12.60 -18.60
N VAL A 152 8.72 -13.48 -19.57
CA VAL A 152 8.73 -14.96 -19.35
C VAL A 152 10.00 -15.43 -18.67
N ASP A 153 11.16 -14.97 -19.16
CA ASP A 153 12.46 -15.40 -18.61
C ASP A 153 12.65 -14.89 -17.18
N TYR A 154 12.21 -13.67 -16.89
CA TYR A 154 12.23 -13.13 -15.53
C TYR A 154 11.37 -13.96 -14.56
N VAL A 155 10.16 -14.33 -14.96
CA VAL A 155 9.28 -15.15 -14.10
C VAL A 155 9.88 -16.53 -13.84
N ARG A 156 10.49 -17.16 -14.85
CA ARG A 156 11.17 -18.46 -14.71
C ARG A 156 12.39 -18.37 -13.80
N GLU A 157 13.23 -17.37 -14.01
CA GLU A 157 14.41 -17.12 -13.18
C GLU A 157 13.99 -16.85 -11.72
N MET A 158 13.04 -15.95 -11.50
CA MET A 158 12.55 -15.62 -10.18
C MET A 158 11.98 -16.85 -9.46
N ARG A 159 11.15 -17.64 -10.13
CA ARG A 159 10.65 -18.90 -9.59
C ARG A 159 11.79 -19.82 -9.18
N HIS A 160 12.73 -20.09 -10.10
CA HIS A 160 13.87 -20.99 -9.85
C HIS A 160 14.70 -20.54 -8.64
N GLU A 161 14.98 -19.24 -8.51
CA GLU A 161 15.76 -18.71 -7.39
C GLU A 161 15.01 -18.80 -6.06
N LEU A 162 13.72 -18.46 -6.07
CA LEU A 162 12.90 -18.43 -4.85
C LEU A 162 12.60 -19.85 -4.33
N GLU A 163 12.37 -20.84 -5.19
CA GLU A 163 12.13 -22.25 -4.79
C GLU A 163 13.30 -22.86 -3.99
N LYS A 164 14.51 -22.30 -4.08
CA LYS A 164 15.66 -22.73 -3.27
C LYS A 164 15.46 -22.49 -1.77
N HIS A 165 14.64 -21.50 -1.39
CA HIS A 165 14.47 -21.07 0.00
C HIS A 165 13.02 -20.78 0.40
N ALA A 166 12.04 -21.06 -0.46
CA ALA A 166 10.62 -20.89 -0.18
C ALA A 166 9.79 -21.99 -0.86
N ASP A 167 8.73 -22.44 -0.21
CA ASP A 167 7.61 -23.15 -0.84
C ASP A 167 6.56 -22.12 -1.26
N LEU A 168 6.62 -21.72 -2.53
CA LEU A 168 5.80 -20.62 -3.07
C LEU A 168 4.29 -20.87 -2.96
N THR A 169 3.85 -22.13 -2.71
CA THR A 169 2.45 -22.49 -2.49
C THR A 169 1.93 -22.11 -1.10
N LYS A 170 2.80 -21.73 -0.17
CA LYS A 170 2.47 -21.41 1.23
C LYS A 170 2.34 -19.91 1.52
N TYR A 171 2.35 -19.07 0.46
CA TYR A 171 2.28 -17.61 0.58
C TYR A 171 0.94 -17.08 0.08
N THR A 172 -0.15 -17.49 0.77
CA THR A 172 -1.52 -17.01 0.51
C THR A 172 -1.97 -16.00 1.57
N THR A 173 -3.00 -15.22 1.28
CA THR A 173 -3.58 -14.26 2.22
C THR A 173 -4.09 -14.95 3.48
N SER A 174 -4.76 -16.11 3.35
CA SER A 174 -5.26 -16.86 4.52
C SER A 174 -4.14 -17.26 5.46
N THR A 175 -3.03 -17.78 4.92
CA THR A 175 -1.86 -18.16 5.71
C THR A 175 -1.19 -16.95 6.37
N ALA A 176 -1.10 -15.82 5.66
CA ALA A 176 -0.55 -14.58 6.20
C ALA A 176 -1.40 -13.99 7.33
N MET A 177 -2.73 -14.16 7.28
CA MET A 177 -3.62 -13.68 8.33
C MET A 177 -3.59 -14.56 9.59
N ASP A 178 -3.34 -15.86 9.44
CA ASP A 178 -3.05 -16.72 10.59
C ASP A 178 -1.71 -16.33 11.26
N ASP A 179 -0.70 -15.98 10.47
CA ASP A 179 0.56 -15.44 11.01
C ASP A 179 0.34 -14.13 11.77
N LEU A 180 -0.54 -13.27 11.26
CA LEU A 180 -0.86 -12.01 11.90
C LEU A 180 -1.52 -12.23 13.27
N ASP A 181 -2.39 -13.23 13.37
CA ASP A 181 -3.01 -13.60 14.65
C ASP A 181 -2.00 -14.17 15.64
N ASP A 182 -1.04 -14.98 15.17
CA ASP A 182 0.07 -15.44 16.02
C ASP A 182 0.91 -14.23 16.54
N VAL A 183 1.12 -13.18 15.73
CA VAL A 183 1.80 -11.95 16.17
C VAL A 183 0.95 -11.22 17.20
N ARG A 184 -0.38 -11.11 17.02
CA ARG A 184 -1.30 -10.52 18.00
C ARG A 184 -1.16 -11.22 19.35
N GLU A 185 -1.26 -12.55 19.34
CA GLU A 185 -1.13 -13.39 20.56
C GLU A 185 0.27 -13.25 21.16
N TRP A 186 1.32 -13.33 20.33
CA TRP A 186 2.70 -13.16 20.77
C TRP A 186 2.93 -11.81 21.47
N LEU A 187 2.32 -10.72 20.98
CA LEU A 187 2.40 -9.40 21.61
C LEU A 187 1.43 -9.24 22.81
N GLY A 188 0.54 -10.21 23.04
CA GLY A 188 -0.39 -10.23 24.18
C GLY A 188 -1.58 -9.28 24.03
N TYR A 189 -2.00 -8.99 22.80
CA TYR A 189 -3.21 -8.22 22.53
C TYR A 189 -4.43 -9.15 22.44
N ASP A 190 -5.52 -8.77 23.10
CA ASP A 190 -6.79 -9.50 23.06
C ASP A 190 -7.51 -9.24 21.72
N LYS A 191 -7.75 -7.98 21.42
CA LYS A 191 -8.36 -7.53 20.16
C LYS A 191 -7.49 -6.48 19.47
N ILE A 192 -7.68 -6.36 18.16
CA ILE A 192 -6.93 -5.40 17.33
C ILE A 192 -7.86 -4.58 16.45
N ASN A 193 -7.44 -3.37 16.11
CA ASN A 193 -7.98 -2.60 15.02
C ASN A 193 -7.15 -2.90 13.78
N LEU A 194 -7.80 -3.03 12.63
CA LEU A 194 -7.15 -3.28 11.34
C LEU A 194 -7.18 -2.00 10.51
N PHE A 195 -6.07 -1.64 9.88
CA PHE A 195 -6.02 -0.63 8.83
C PHE A 195 -5.50 -1.29 7.56
N GLY A 196 -6.34 -1.40 6.54
CA GLY A 196 -5.97 -1.98 5.26
C GLY A 196 -6.02 -0.94 4.13
N LEU A 197 -4.97 -0.91 3.30
CA LEU A 197 -4.94 -0.14 2.06
C LEU A 197 -4.86 -1.08 0.86
N SER A 198 -5.76 -0.92 -0.14
CA SER A 198 -5.72 -1.71 -1.38
C SER A 198 -5.81 -3.22 -1.08
N TYR A 199 -4.86 -4.05 -1.51
CA TYR A 199 -4.79 -5.47 -1.11
C TYR A 199 -4.83 -5.64 0.42
N GLY A 200 -4.30 -4.70 1.20
CA GLY A 200 -4.39 -4.75 2.66
C GLY A 200 -5.84 -4.78 3.17
N THR A 201 -6.81 -4.28 2.41
CA THR A 201 -8.24 -4.40 2.74
C THR A 201 -8.75 -5.83 2.56
N ARG A 202 -8.27 -6.56 1.51
CA ARG A 202 -8.53 -8.00 1.35
C ARG A 202 -7.93 -8.77 2.52
N ALA A 203 -6.68 -8.46 2.90
CA ALA A 203 -6.06 -9.07 4.06
C ALA A 203 -6.87 -8.82 5.35
N ALA A 204 -7.35 -7.58 5.57
CA ALA A 204 -8.24 -7.26 6.69
C ALA A 204 -9.55 -8.07 6.64
N LEU A 205 -10.21 -8.16 5.48
CA LEU A 205 -11.43 -8.94 5.30
C LEU A 205 -11.20 -10.42 5.57
N VAL A 206 -10.10 -11.00 5.09
CA VAL A 206 -9.73 -12.39 5.37
C VAL A 206 -9.45 -12.60 6.86
N TYR A 207 -8.75 -11.67 7.53
CA TYR A 207 -8.55 -11.71 8.99
C TYR A 207 -9.89 -11.66 9.74
N MET A 208 -10.79 -10.75 9.36
CA MET A 208 -12.14 -10.63 9.93
C MET A 208 -12.96 -11.92 9.81
N ARG A 209 -12.80 -12.69 8.73
CA ARG A 209 -13.44 -14.00 8.55
C ARG A 209 -12.83 -15.06 9.42
N ARG A 210 -11.49 -15.12 9.51
CA ARG A 210 -10.75 -16.20 10.15
C ARG A 210 -10.65 -16.05 11.66
N HIS A 211 -10.58 -14.81 12.16
CA HIS A 211 -10.35 -14.46 13.56
C HIS A 211 -11.36 -13.38 14.04
N PRO A 212 -12.68 -13.58 13.83
CA PRO A 212 -13.70 -12.56 14.11
C PRO A 212 -13.74 -12.11 15.57
N GLU A 213 -13.39 -13.00 16.51
CA GLU A 213 -13.36 -12.71 17.95
C GLU A 213 -12.24 -11.75 18.34
N HIS A 214 -11.18 -11.66 17.56
CA HIS A 214 -10.03 -10.79 17.81
C HIS A 214 -10.14 -9.43 17.13
N VAL A 215 -11.20 -9.18 16.36
CA VAL A 215 -11.43 -7.89 15.70
C VAL A 215 -12.18 -6.94 16.62
N ARG A 216 -11.62 -5.76 16.87
CA ARG A 216 -12.32 -4.64 17.49
C ARG A 216 -13.01 -3.77 16.43
N SER A 217 -12.26 -3.36 15.41
CA SER A 217 -12.77 -2.57 14.29
C SER A 217 -11.85 -2.69 13.07
N ALA A 218 -12.31 -2.20 11.91
CA ALA A 218 -11.47 -2.14 10.70
C ALA A 218 -11.65 -0.82 9.95
N ILE A 219 -10.57 -0.34 9.35
CA ILE A 219 -10.53 0.77 8.39
C ILE A 219 -10.07 0.20 7.07
N LEU A 220 -10.87 0.37 6.02
CA LEU A 220 -10.63 -0.17 4.69
C LEU A 220 -10.54 0.98 3.70
N LEU A 221 -9.36 1.27 3.17
CA LEU A 221 -9.14 2.31 2.16
C LEU A 221 -8.85 1.68 0.80
N ALA A 222 -9.62 2.05 -0.22
CA ALA A 222 -9.48 1.53 -1.59
C ALA A 222 -9.71 0.00 -1.66
N VAL A 223 -10.94 -0.42 -1.46
CA VAL A 223 -11.32 -1.81 -1.14
C VAL A 223 -11.05 -2.79 -2.27
N ALA A 224 -10.21 -3.79 -2.01
CA ALA A 224 -10.07 -5.01 -2.80
C ALA A 224 -10.87 -6.14 -2.13
N ALA A 225 -12.09 -6.37 -2.56
CA ALA A 225 -12.94 -7.44 -2.07
C ALA A 225 -12.34 -8.83 -2.34
N THR A 226 -12.76 -9.86 -1.57
CA THR A 226 -12.21 -11.21 -1.70
C THR A 226 -12.55 -11.86 -3.04
N ASP A 227 -13.64 -11.45 -3.69
CA ASP A 227 -14.14 -11.94 -4.98
C ASP A 227 -13.72 -11.08 -6.19
N LEU A 228 -12.85 -10.08 -6.00
CA LEU A 228 -12.49 -9.10 -7.03
C LEU A 228 -11.87 -9.73 -8.31
N LYS A 229 -11.23 -10.90 -8.25
CA LYS A 229 -10.53 -11.56 -9.37
C LYS A 229 -9.54 -10.64 -10.08
N MET A 230 -8.56 -10.11 -9.35
CA MET A 230 -7.54 -9.23 -9.94
C MET A 230 -6.72 -9.95 -11.03
N PRO A 231 -6.48 -9.35 -12.21
CA PRO A 231 -6.79 -7.98 -12.65
C PRO A 231 -7.98 -7.87 -13.63
N LEU A 232 -8.96 -8.77 -13.61
CA LEU A 232 -10.05 -8.85 -14.62
C LEU A 232 -10.66 -7.49 -14.94
N HIS A 233 -11.01 -6.71 -13.92
CA HIS A 233 -11.70 -5.43 -14.05
C HIS A 233 -10.80 -4.19 -14.01
N HIS A 234 -9.47 -4.36 -14.07
CA HIS A 234 -8.55 -3.21 -14.00
C HIS A 234 -8.69 -2.27 -15.21
N ALA A 235 -8.90 -2.83 -16.41
CA ALA A 235 -9.09 -2.01 -17.61
C ALA A 235 -10.40 -1.22 -17.55
N GLU A 236 -11.51 -1.83 -17.12
CA GLU A 236 -12.80 -1.18 -16.92
C GLU A 236 -12.69 -0.02 -15.92
N SER A 237 -12.08 -0.27 -14.76
CA SER A 237 -11.88 0.74 -13.71
C SER A 237 -10.99 1.89 -14.19
N ALA A 238 -9.93 1.57 -14.95
CA ALA A 238 -9.03 2.56 -15.53
C ALA A 238 -9.69 3.42 -16.61
N ALA A 239 -10.51 2.81 -17.48
CA ALA A 239 -11.26 3.54 -18.50
C ALA A 239 -12.25 4.52 -17.88
N ARG A 240 -13.00 4.08 -16.85
CA ARG A 240 -13.87 4.95 -16.08
C ARG A 240 -13.10 6.11 -15.42
N ALA A 241 -11.98 5.83 -14.77
CA ALA A 241 -11.16 6.85 -14.11
C ALA A 241 -10.59 7.85 -15.12
N MET A 242 -10.12 7.38 -16.27
CA MET A 242 -9.62 8.21 -17.36
C MET A 242 -10.71 9.12 -17.94
N ASP A 243 -11.91 8.57 -18.16
CA ASP A 243 -13.06 9.36 -18.65
C ASP A 243 -13.40 10.52 -17.69
N LEU A 244 -13.42 10.25 -16.39
CA LEU A 244 -13.66 11.25 -15.35
C LEU A 244 -12.54 12.31 -15.32
N LEU A 245 -11.26 11.88 -15.40
CA LEU A 245 -10.11 12.78 -15.39
C LEU A 245 -10.09 13.71 -16.64
N LEU A 246 -10.37 13.15 -17.81
CA LEU A 246 -10.46 13.95 -19.05
C LEU A 246 -11.65 14.92 -18.98
N GLY A 247 -12.78 14.48 -18.42
CA GLY A 247 -13.93 15.36 -18.18
C GLY A 247 -13.63 16.48 -17.16
N GLU A 248 -12.78 16.25 -16.17
CA GLU A 248 -12.28 17.32 -15.30
C GLU A 248 -11.44 18.33 -16.09
N CYS A 249 -10.51 17.86 -16.93
CA CYS A 249 -9.69 18.72 -17.78
C CYS A 249 -10.54 19.56 -18.74
N GLU A 250 -11.58 19.00 -19.35
CA GLU A 250 -12.52 19.73 -20.23
C GLU A 250 -13.28 20.84 -19.48
N ARG A 251 -13.58 20.67 -18.21
CA ARG A 251 -14.25 21.69 -17.37
C ARG A 251 -13.29 22.71 -16.77
N ASP A 252 -12.02 22.37 -16.63
CA ASP A 252 -10.99 23.28 -16.14
C ASP A 252 -10.55 24.24 -17.25
N ALA A 253 -10.72 25.54 -17.03
CA ALA A 253 -10.45 26.55 -18.07
C ALA A 253 -9.01 26.55 -18.57
N ALA A 254 -8.02 26.30 -17.69
CA ALA A 254 -6.61 26.29 -18.05
C ALA A 254 -6.24 25.00 -18.80
N CYS A 255 -6.74 23.85 -18.36
CA CYS A 255 -6.53 22.57 -19.03
C CYS A 255 -7.16 22.56 -20.42
N HIS A 256 -8.43 22.94 -20.52
CA HIS A 256 -9.15 22.99 -21.81
C HIS A 256 -8.51 23.95 -22.80
N ALA A 257 -8.06 25.13 -22.35
CA ALA A 257 -7.39 26.10 -23.25
C ALA A 257 -6.07 25.58 -23.82
N ASN A 258 -5.33 24.72 -23.06
CA ASN A 258 -4.07 24.14 -23.51
C ASN A 258 -4.26 22.81 -24.28
N PHE A 259 -5.30 22.04 -23.94
CA PHE A 259 -5.55 20.70 -24.49
C PHE A 259 -7.01 20.56 -24.97
N PRO A 260 -7.48 21.35 -25.95
CA PRO A 260 -8.90 21.40 -26.33
C PRO A 260 -9.43 20.10 -26.95
N GLN A 261 -8.56 19.20 -27.41
CA GLN A 261 -8.91 17.92 -28.05
C GLN A 261 -8.34 16.72 -27.27
N ILE A 262 -8.27 16.83 -25.94
CA ILE A 262 -7.57 15.85 -25.13
C ILE A 262 -8.10 14.40 -25.26
N ARG A 263 -9.40 14.22 -25.52
CA ARG A 263 -9.98 12.89 -25.77
C ARG A 263 -9.53 12.32 -27.12
N ASP A 264 -9.45 13.15 -28.14
CA ASP A 264 -8.93 12.76 -29.46
C ASP A 264 -7.43 12.45 -29.37
N ASP A 265 -6.66 13.26 -28.62
CA ASP A 265 -5.24 13.01 -28.37
C ASP A 265 -5.02 11.65 -27.71
N TRP A 266 -5.83 11.31 -26.69
CA TRP A 266 -5.79 10.00 -26.03
C TRP A 266 -6.06 8.85 -27.01
N ASN A 267 -7.13 8.95 -27.80
CA ASN A 267 -7.48 7.92 -28.77
C ASN A 267 -6.41 7.81 -29.88
N ASN A 268 -5.88 8.95 -30.35
CA ASN A 268 -4.87 8.99 -31.40
C ASN A 268 -3.56 8.35 -30.99
N VAL A 269 -3.04 8.64 -29.77
CA VAL A 269 -1.79 8.02 -29.31
C VAL A 269 -1.93 6.52 -29.16
N LEU A 270 -3.08 6.01 -28.65
CA LEU A 270 -3.32 4.58 -28.55
C LEU A 270 -3.41 3.91 -29.92
N ALA A 271 -4.10 4.55 -30.89
CA ALA A 271 -4.20 4.04 -32.25
C ALA A 271 -2.86 4.06 -33.00
N GLN A 272 -2.00 5.04 -32.74
CA GLN A 272 -0.63 5.07 -33.28
C GLN A 272 0.21 3.92 -32.72
N LEU A 273 0.20 3.74 -31.39
CA LEU A 273 0.97 2.68 -30.71
C LEU A 273 0.45 1.28 -31.00
N GLU A 274 -0.84 1.12 -31.38
CA GLU A 274 -1.40 -0.15 -31.85
C GLU A 274 -0.85 -0.54 -33.22
N LYS A 275 -0.67 0.43 -34.12
CA LYS A 275 -0.11 0.19 -35.45
C LYS A 275 1.36 -0.20 -35.40
N GLN A 276 2.13 0.50 -34.57
CA GLN A 276 3.55 0.23 -34.34
C GLN A 276 4.03 0.86 -33.03
N PRO A 277 4.92 0.17 -32.27
CA PRO A 277 5.59 0.77 -31.13
C PRO A 277 6.36 2.04 -31.49
N ALA A 278 6.42 3.00 -30.56
CA ALA A 278 7.26 4.18 -30.74
C ALA A 278 8.71 3.87 -30.33
N HIS A 279 9.67 4.30 -31.17
CA HIS A 279 11.11 4.18 -30.91
C HIS A 279 11.68 5.58 -30.65
N VAL A 280 12.19 5.79 -29.44
CA VAL A 280 12.62 7.13 -28.99
C VAL A 280 14.05 7.05 -28.43
N GLU A 281 14.86 8.06 -28.75
CA GLU A 281 16.17 8.24 -28.12
C GLU A 281 16.00 8.89 -26.74
N TYR A 282 16.36 8.18 -25.69
CA TYR A 282 16.29 8.65 -24.29
C TYR A 282 17.67 9.00 -23.75
N SER A 283 17.82 10.23 -23.27
CA SER A 283 19.03 10.70 -22.59
C SER A 283 18.71 10.96 -21.11
N PRO A 284 19.28 10.22 -20.15
CA PRO A 284 19.05 10.45 -18.73
C PRO A 284 19.43 11.89 -18.31
N PRO A 285 18.61 12.59 -17.53
CA PRO A 285 18.89 13.95 -17.09
C PRO A 285 20.15 14.02 -16.22
N GLY A 286 20.98 15.06 -16.42
CA GLY A 286 22.13 15.39 -15.57
C GLY A 286 23.34 14.46 -15.65
N LYS A 287 23.35 13.43 -16.48
CA LYS A 287 24.48 12.52 -16.69
C LYS A 287 25.02 12.67 -18.13
N LYS A 288 26.36 12.64 -18.29
CA LYS A 288 27.02 12.41 -19.57
C LYS A 288 26.83 10.94 -20.03
N ALA A 289 25.65 10.36 -19.76
CA ALA A 289 25.35 9.01 -20.20
C ALA A 289 25.00 9.04 -21.70
N ALA A 290 25.43 8.01 -22.42
CA ALA A 290 25.05 7.83 -23.81
C ALA A 290 23.52 7.75 -23.95
N SER A 291 22.98 8.34 -25.02
CA SER A 291 21.60 8.15 -25.40
C SER A 291 21.32 6.66 -25.60
N THR A 292 20.17 6.21 -25.17
CA THR A 292 19.69 4.83 -25.32
C THR A 292 18.38 4.84 -26.10
N ARG A 293 18.30 4.03 -27.16
CA ARG A 293 17.04 3.83 -27.87
C ARG A 293 16.10 2.97 -27.04
N VAL A 294 14.90 3.48 -26.76
CA VAL A 294 13.83 2.79 -26.02
C VAL A 294 12.64 2.56 -26.90
N GLU A 295 11.87 1.52 -26.60
CA GLU A 295 10.61 1.16 -27.27
C GLU A 295 9.44 1.38 -26.32
N ILE A 296 8.37 2.01 -26.82
CA ILE A 296 7.14 2.26 -26.10
C ILE A 296 6.02 1.51 -26.80
N GLN A 297 5.56 0.44 -26.21
CA GLN A 297 4.43 -0.35 -26.67
C GLN A 297 3.12 0.19 -26.10
N ARG A 298 2.00 0.01 -26.82
CA ARG A 298 0.67 0.47 -26.41
C ARG A 298 0.28 0.01 -25.00
N GLY A 299 0.45 -1.29 -24.70
CA GLY A 299 0.08 -1.85 -23.39
C GLY A 299 0.90 -1.25 -22.24
N ILE A 300 2.20 -1.00 -22.46
CA ILE A 300 3.08 -0.37 -21.48
C ILE A 300 2.70 1.10 -21.26
N PHE A 301 2.44 1.83 -22.35
CA PHE A 301 1.98 3.22 -22.28
C PHE A 301 0.68 3.34 -21.47
N ALA A 302 -0.33 2.56 -21.83
CA ALA A 302 -1.63 2.55 -21.15
C ALA A 302 -1.49 2.16 -19.65
N GLU A 303 -0.69 1.13 -19.33
CA GLU A 303 -0.48 0.69 -17.94
C GLU A 303 0.24 1.74 -17.09
N LYS A 304 1.21 2.49 -17.65
CA LYS A 304 1.84 3.62 -16.96
C LYS A 304 0.83 4.74 -16.69
N ILE A 305 0.03 5.13 -17.68
CA ILE A 305 -1.04 6.13 -17.51
C ILE A 305 -2.01 5.66 -16.39
N ARG A 306 -2.45 4.39 -16.42
CA ARG A 306 -3.29 3.83 -15.36
C ARG A 306 -2.64 3.97 -13.98
N SER A 307 -1.36 3.63 -13.87
CA SER A 307 -0.63 3.67 -12.58
C SER A 307 -0.47 5.09 -12.04
N TRP A 308 -0.40 6.11 -12.89
CA TRP A 308 -0.31 7.50 -12.46
C TRP A 308 -1.64 8.07 -11.95
N MET A 309 -2.77 7.49 -12.33
CA MET A 309 -4.08 7.87 -11.77
C MET A 309 -4.26 7.44 -10.31
N TYR A 310 -3.33 6.66 -9.72
CA TYR A 310 -3.34 6.36 -8.28
C TYR A 310 -3.18 7.63 -7.43
N ASP A 311 -2.33 8.57 -7.88
CA ASP A 311 -1.93 9.79 -7.19
C ASP A 311 -2.39 11.01 -8.00
N ARG A 312 -3.12 11.93 -7.38
CA ARG A 312 -3.68 13.11 -8.06
C ARG A 312 -2.62 14.07 -8.57
N SER A 313 -1.44 14.13 -7.93
CA SER A 313 -0.32 14.96 -8.43
C SER A 313 0.25 14.43 -9.74
N LYS A 314 0.28 13.09 -9.91
CA LYS A 314 0.68 12.45 -11.16
C LYS A 314 -0.43 12.51 -12.20
N ALA A 315 -1.68 12.28 -11.80
CA ALA A 315 -2.85 12.35 -12.66
C ALA A 315 -3.00 13.74 -13.31
N ALA A 316 -2.72 14.82 -12.57
CA ALA A 316 -2.74 16.18 -13.09
C ALA A 316 -1.77 16.46 -14.27
N ARG A 317 -0.79 15.58 -14.48
CA ARG A 317 0.19 15.66 -15.60
C ARG A 317 -0.25 14.87 -16.82
N ILE A 318 -1.24 14.00 -16.70
CA ILE A 318 -1.66 13.09 -17.78
C ILE A 318 -2.11 13.85 -19.04
N PRO A 319 -2.92 14.93 -18.96
CA PRO A 319 -3.30 15.67 -20.16
C PRO A 319 -2.11 16.21 -20.96
N LEU A 320 -1.11 16.80 -20.29
CA LEU A 320 0.13 17.26 -20.91
C LEU A 320 0.87 16.10 -21.62
N ILE A 321 1.04 14.98 -20.91
CA ILE A 321 1.76 13.81 -21.43
C ILE A 321 1.06 13.22 -22.66
N VAL A 322 -0.26 13.08 -22.60
CA VAL A 322 -1.08 12.54 -23.68
C VAL A 322 -1.05 13.45 -24.91
N HIS A 323 -1.19 14.78 -24.73
CA HIS A 323 -1.15 15.77 -25.81
C HIS A 323 0.19 15.73 -26.56
N HIS A 324 1.32 15.73 -25.83
CA HIS A 324 2.65 15.61 -26.45
C HIS A 324 2.83 14.27 -27.17
N ALA A 325 2.44 13.16 -26.52
CA ALA A 325 2.57 11.82 -27.11
C ALA A 325 1.75 11.67 -28.41
N ALA A 326 0.55 12.27 -28.50
CA ALA A 326 -0.29 12.27 -29.70
C ALA A 326 0.39 12.97 -30.91
N SER A 327 1.28 13.94 -30.65
CA SER A 327 2.10 14.60 -31.68
C SER A 327 3.44 13.88 -31.95
N GLY A 328 3.70 12.74 -31.30
CA GLY A 328 4.94 11.97 -31.42
C GLY A 328 6.06 12.37 -30.44
N ASP A 329 5.83 13.35 -29.57
CA ASP A 329 6.77 13.74 -28.53
C ASP A 329 6.52 12.95 -27.23
N PHE A 330 7.32 11.91 -27.00
CA PHE A 330 7.26 11.07 -25.80
C PHE A 330 8.19 11.54 -24.67
N ALA A 331 8.85 12.69 -24.77
CA ALA A 331 9.78 13.16 -23.74
C ALA A 331 9.10 13.36 -22.37
N PRO A 332 7.89 13.98 -22.26
CA PRO A 332 7.17 14.07 -21.00
C PRO A 332 6.78 12.70 -20.43
N PHE A 333 6.36 11.75 -21.27
CA PHE A 333 6.06 10.38 -20.85
C PHE A 333 7.30 9.69 -20.28
N LEU A 334 8.43 9.71 -20.98
CA LEU A 334 9.67 9.07 -20.55
C LEU A 334 10.21 9.64 -19.23
N LYS A 335 10.05 10.94 -19.02
CA LYS A 335 10.43 11.61 -17.78
C LYS A 335 9.70 11.03 -16.56
N GLU A 336 8.43 10.69 -16.69
CA GLU A 336 7.63 10.10 -15.60
C GLU A 336 7.75 8.56 -15.57
N ALA A 337 7.92 7.91 -16.72
CA ALA A 337 7.94 6.46 -16.84
C ALA A 337 9.25 5.83 -16.36
N ILE A 338 10.38 6.55 -16.51
CA ILE A 338 11.71 6.05 -16.15
C ILE A 338 12.10 6.64 -14.77
N GLY A 339 11.78 5.91 -13.73
CA GLY A 339 12.02 6.27 -12.33
C GLY A 339 11.30 5.34 -11.36
N PRO A 340 11.47 5.54 -10.05
CA PRO A 340 10.82 4.71 -9.03
C PRO A 340 9.31 4.63 -9.25
N SER A 341 8.76 3.44 -9.17
CA SER A 341 7.34 3.15 -9.42
C SER A 341 6.80 2.17 -8.37
N ILE A 342 5.46 2.02 -8.30
CA ILE A 342 4.81 1.08 -7.37
C ILE A 342 5.43 -0.33 -7.41
N PRO A 343 5.73 -0.94 -8.56
CA PRO A 343 6.39 -2.25 -8.61
C PRO A 343 7.72 -2.33 -7.88
N ASP A 344 8.43 -1.22 -7.67
CA ASP A 344 9.71 -1.21 -6.97
C ASP A 344 9.59 -1.52 -5.47
N PHE A 345 8.43 -1.28 -4.87
CA PHE A 345 8.14 -1.50 -3.45
C PHE A 345 7.48 -2.86 -3.18
N VAL A 346 7.02 -3.55 -4.23
CA VAL A 346 6.33 -4.83 -4.15
C VAL A 346 7.31 -5.99 -4.32
N ALA A 347 7.13 -7.07 -3.57
CA ALA A 347 7.81 -8.33 -3.79
C ALA A 347 7.06 -9.12 -4.88
N ASP A 348 7.59 -9.14 -6.12
CA ASP A 348 6.93 -9.74 -7.29
C ASP A 348 6.56 -11.21 -7.07
N GLY A 349 7.41 -11.99 -6.39
CA GLY A 349 7.11 -13.39 -6.06
C GLY A 349 5.95 -13.54 -5.08
N MET A 350 5.82 -12.63 -4.08
CA MET A 350 4.65 -12.62 -3.20
C MET A 350 3.40 -12.19 -3.97
N TYR A 351 3.51 -11.17 -4.84
CA TYR A 351 2.41 -10.75 -5.70
C TYR A 351 1.87 -11.91 -6.54
N LEU A 352 2.77 -12.66 -7.19
CA LEU A 352 2.38 -13.82 -8.00
C LEU A 352 1.83 -14.96 -7.14
N SER A 353 2.44 -15.27 -5.97
CA SER A 353 1.95 -16.34 -5.10
C SER A 353 0.51 -16.10 -4.64
N VAL A 354 0.16 -14.85 -4.29
CA VAL A 354 -1.20 -14.47 -3.93
C VAL A 354 -2.12 -14.53 -5.15
N THR A 355 -1.80 -13.78 -6.20
CA THR A 355 -2.77 -13.59 -7.30
C THR A 355 -2.94 -14.83 -8.18
N CYS A 356 -1.92 -15.67 -8.27
CA CYS A 356 -2.02 -16.96 -8.98
C CYS A 356 -2.78 -18.03 -8.15
N ALA A 357 -2.97 -17.83 -6.85
CA ALA A 357 -3.79 -18.69 -6.01
C ALA A 357 -5.24 -18.19 -5.90
N GLU A 358 -5.41 -16.88 -5.73
CA GLU A 358 -6.63 -16.26 -5.22
C GLU A 358 -7.47 -15.55 -6.28
N ASP A 359 -6.89 -15.17 -7.44
CA ASP A 359 -7.52 -14.34 -8.45
C ASP A 359 -7.57 -15.02 -9.84
N VAL A 360 -6.40 -15.23 -10.45
CA VAL A 360 -6.26 -15.66 -11.85
C VAL A 360 -6.96 -16.98 -12.16
N PRO A 361 -6.96 -17.98 -11.27
CA PRO A 361 -7.68 -19.26 -11.53
C PRO A 361 -9.20 -19.13 -11.69
N PHE A 362 -9.76 -18.00 -11.27
CA PHE A 362 -11.19 -17.72 -11.32
C PHE A 362 -11.57 -16.73 -12.44
N ILE A 363 -10.59 -16.31 -13.25
CA ILE A 363 -10.81 -15.48 -14.44
C ILE A 363 -11.15 -16.36 -15.62
N ASP A 364 -12.34 -16.19 -16.18
CA ASP A 364 -12.68 -16.74 -17.47
C ASP A 364 -12.00 -15.91 -18.57
N GLN A 365 -11.25 -16.56 -19.46
CA GLN A 365 -10.45 -15.88 -20.49
C GLN A 365 -11.33 -15.33 -21.63
N ASP A 366 -12.46 -15.98 -21.92
CA ASP A 366 -13.41 -15.49 -22.91
C ASP A 366 -14.16 -14.26 -22.37
N GLU A 367 -14.59 -14.31 -21.10
CA GLU A 367 -15.13 -13.14 -20.38
C GLU A 367 -14.13 -11.97 -20.40
N ALA A 368 -12.86 -12.21 -20.04
CA ALA A 368 -11.82 -11.18 -20.02
C ALA A 368 -11.59 -10.57 -21.41
N THR A 369 -11.63 -11.38 -22.45
CA THR A 369 -11.45 -10.92 -23.83
C THR A 369 -12.64 -10.06 -24.29
N GLN A 370 -13.87 -10.49 -24.00
CA GLN A 370 -15.08 -9.75 -24.34
C GLN A 370 -15.18 -8.43 -23.57
N LEU A 371 -14.91 -8.45 -22.26
CA LEU A 371 -14.97 -7.28 -21.40
C LEU A 371 -14.00 -6.17 -21.85
N ASN A 372 -12.85 -6.55 -22.41
CA ASN A 372 -11.78 -5.63 -22.75
C ASN A 372 -11.61 -5.38 -24.26
N ALA A 373 -12.50 -5.91 -25.12
CA ALA A 373 -12.38 -5.84 -26.58
C ALA A 373 -12.29 -4.39 -27.10
N ASP A 374 -13.18 -3.50 -26.62
CA ASP A 374 -13.25 -2.09 -27.00
C ASP A 374 -12.69 -1.16 -25.92
N ASN A 375 -11.99 -1.71 -24.91
CA ASN A 375 -11.47 -0.93 -23.82
C ASN A 375 -10.14 -0.26 -24.21
N PRO A 376 -9.93 1.05 -23.97
CA PRO A 376 -8.70 1.75 -24.31
C PRO A 376 -7.47 1.18 -23.60
N PHE A 377 -7.62 0.58 -22.42
CA PHE A 377 -6.54 -0.09 -21.70
C PHE A 377 -6.33 -1.55 -22.15
N GLY A 378 -7.29 -2.13 -22.88
CA GLY A 378 -7.21 -3.45 -23.49
C GLY A 378 -7.02 -4.58 -22.46
N ASN A 379 -6.60 -5.74 -22.95
CA ASN A 379 -6.41 -6.95 -22.15
C ASN A 379 -4.97 -7.17 -21.65
N TYR A 380 -4.11 -6.14 -21.79
CA TYR A 380 -2.67 -6.25 -21.49
C TYR A 380 -2.40 -6.80 -20.09
N ARG A 381 -3.05 -6.24 -19.05
CA ARG A 381 -2.83 -6.64 -17.67
C ARG A 381 -3.26 -8.08 -17.39
N VAL A 382 -4.44 -8.49 -17.86
CA VAL A 382 -4.94 -9.86 -17.70
C VAL A 382 -4.02 -10.84 -18.41
N PHE A 383 -3.64 -10.54 -19.65
CA PHE A 383 -2.73 -11.39 -20.44
C PHE A 383 -1.37 -11.59 -19.74
N GLN A 384 -0.73 -10.51 -19.30
CA GLN A 384 0.57 -10.58 -18.62
C GLN A 384 0.50 -11.45 -17.36
N GLN A 385 -0.53 -11.27 -16.56
CA GLN A 385 -0.66 -11.96 -15.27
C GLN A 385 -1.09 -13.42 -15.45
N THR A 386 -2.01 -13.72 -16.36
CA THR A 386 -2.41 -15.11 -16.70
C THR A 386 -1.20 -15.91 -17.22
N ARG A 387 -0.41 -15.30 -18.11
CA ARG A 387 0.81 -15.92 -18.63
C ARG A 387 1.83 -16.22 -17.51
N ALA A 388 2.04 -15.27 -16.60
CA ALA A 388 2.92 -15.45 -15.45
C ALA A 388 2.43 -16.54 -14.51
N CYS A 389 1.13 -16.57 -14.21
CA CYS A 389 0.51 -17.59 -13.35
C CYS A 389 0.53 -19.00 -13.98
N GLY A 390 0.54 -19.11 -15.30
CA GLY A 390 0.76 -20.39 -15.99
C GLY A 390 2.14 -21.03 -15.72
N MET A 391 3.09 -20.23 -15.22
CA MET A 391 4.46 -20.68 -14.87
C MET A 391 4.72 -20.67 -13.36
N TRP A 392 3.78 -20.18 -12.54
CA TRP A 392 3.93 -20.01 -11.09
C TRP A 392 3.20 -21.11 -10.33
N PRO A 393 3.77 -21.69 -9.25
CA PRO A 393 3.08 -22.69 -8.46
C PRO A 393 1.87 -22.09 -7.74
N ARG A 394 0.76 -22.82 -7.73
CA ARG A 394 -0.50 -22.37 -7.15
C ARG A 394 -0.66 -22.88 -5.72
N GLY A 395 -0.85 -21.98 -4.76
CA GLY A 395 -1.24 -22.29 -3.39
C GLY A 395 -2.72 -22.70 -3.28
N GLU A 396 -3.06 -23.41 -2.22
CA GLU A 396 -4.43 -23.74 -1.88
C GLU A 396 -5.10 -22.59 -1.11
N ILE A 397 -6.38 -22.37 -1.38
CA ILE A 397 -7.22 -21.40 -0.67
C ILE A 397 -8.43 -22.09 -0.07
N PRO A 398 -9.00 -21.57 1.04
CA PRO A 398 -10.25 -22.08 1.60
C PRO A 398 -11.39 -22.03 0.58
N ALA A 399 -12.32 -22.99 0.66
CA ALA A 399 -13.46 -23.08 -0.26
C ALA A 399 -14.38 -21.84 -0.22
N ASP A 400 -14.44 -21.16 0.93
CA ASP A 400 -15.22 -19.95 1.18
C ASP A 400 -14.44 -18.65 0.91
N PHE A 401 -13.24 -18.73 0.31
CA PHE A 401 -12.37 -17.56 0.13
C PHE A 401 -13.05 -16.43 -0.65
N LEU A 402 -13.79 -16.76 -1.69
CA LEU A 402 -14.51 -15.79 -2.54
C LEU A 402 -15.84 -15.32 -1.96
N GLU A 403 -16.33 -15.94 -0.88
CA GLU A 403 -17.59 -15.55 -0.27
C GLU A 403 -17.49 -14.16 0.39
N PRO A 404 -18.58 -13.39 0.44
CA PRO A 404 -18.59 -12.13 1.17
C PRO A 404 -18.30 -12.29 2.65
N VAL A 405 -17.50 -11.40 3.21
CA VAL A 405 -17.19 -11.39 4.64
C VAL A 405 -18.33 -10.74 5.42
N ARG A 406 -18.81 -11.43 6.45
CA ARG A 406 -19.91 -10.99 7.33
C ARG A 406 -19.40 -10.87 8.76
N LEU A 407 -19.42 -9.67 9.30
CA LEU A 407 -19.01 -9.43 10.68
C LEU A 407 -19.78 -8.22 11.26
N ASN A 408 -20.14 -8.31 12.53
CA ASN A 408 -20.83 -7.23 13.23
C ASN A 408 -19.87 -6.29 14.01
N ALA A 409 -18.60 -6.22 13.59
CA ALA A 409 -17.67 -5.21 14.10
C ALA A 409 -17.86 -3.87 13.37
N PRO A 410 -17.53 -2.72 14.03
CA PRO A 410 -17.51 -1.43 13.35
C PRO A 410 -16.49 -1.40 12.21
N VAL A 411 -16.89 -0.92 11.02
CA VAL A 411 -16.01 -0.81 9.86
C VAL A 411 -16.15 0.56 9.21
N LEU A 412 -15.03 1.22 8.96
CA LEU A 412 -14.97 2.47 8.20
C LEU A 412 -14.36 2.19 6.83
N ILE A 413 -15.05 2.57 5.77
CA ILE A 413 -14.65 2.32 4.39
C ILE A 413 -14.44 3.64 3.68
N PHE A 414 -13.30 3.80 2.99
CA PHE A 414 -13.00 4.92 2.11
C PHE A 414 -12.74 4.46 0.68
N SER A 415 -13.26 5.20 -0.29
CA SER A 415 -12.99 4.99 -1.70
C SER A 415 -12.77 6.32 -2.41
N GLY A 416 -11.75 6.40 -3.25
CA GLY A 416 -11.58 7.53 -4.16
C GLY A 416 -12.54 7.41 -5.36
N ASN A 417 -13.21 8.53 -5.71
CA ASN A 417 -14.19 8.48 -6.81
C ASN A 417 -13.56 8.16 -8.16
N ILE A 418 -12.33 8.56 -8.41
CA ILE A 418 -11.63 8.28 -9.68
C ILE A 418 -10.51 7.23 -9.52
N ASP A 419 -10.68 6.30 -8.59
CA ASP A 419 -9.77 5.18 -8.41
C ASP A 419 -9.74 4.30 -9.68
N PRO A 420 -8.56 4.09 -10.30
CA PRO A 420 -8.39 3.31 -11.54
C PRO A 420 -8.30 1.80 -11.32
N VAL A 421 -8.49 1.31 -10.08
CA VAL A 421 -8.32 -0.10 -9.72
C VAL A 421 -9.44 -0.61 -8.85
N THR A 422 -9.69 0.07 -7.75
CA THR A 422 -10.69 -0.29 -6.74
C THR A 422 -11.72 0.83 -6.55
N PRO A 423 -12.50 1.18 -7.60
CA PRO A 423 -13.49 2.24 -7.54
C PRO A 423 -14.56 1.98 -6.48
N PRO A 424 -15.39 2.99 -6.13
CA PRO A 424 -16.37 2.92 -5.03
C PRO A 424 -17.28 1.70 -5.04
N LYS A 425 -17.60 1.14 -6.22
CA LYS A 425 -18.47 -0.05 -6.36
C LYS A 425 -18.04 -1.22 -5.47
N TYR A 426 -16.73 -1.42 -5.24
CA TYR A 426 -16.25 -2.51 -4.39
C TYR A 426 -16.42 -2.22 -2.90
N GLY A 427 -16.24 -0.97 -2.49
CA GLY A 427 -16.55 -0.53 -1.13
C GLY A 427 -18.04 -0.63 -0.82
N GLU A 428 -18.90 -0.26 -1.78
CA GLU A 428 -20.35 -0.38 -1.69
C GLU A 428 -20.79 -1.85 -1.54
N GLU A 429 -20.20 -2.77 -2.33
CA GLU A 429 -20.51 -4.19 -2.27
C GLU A 429 -20.13 -4.79 -0.90
N VAL A 430 -18.93 -4.53 -0.43
CA VAL A 430 -18.46 -4.99 0.88
C VAL A 430 -19.32 -4.42 2.02
N ALA A 431 -19.74 -3.16 1.94
CA ALA A 431 -20.58 -2.53 2.95
C ALA A 431 -21.94 -3.21 3.13
N LYS A 432 -22.52 -3.82 2.08
CA LYS A 432 -23.81 -4.56 2.15
C LYS A 432 -23.75 -5.74 3.13
N HIS A 433 -22.57 -6.29 3.36
CA HIS A 433 -22.34 -7.45 4.22
C HIS A 433 -21.81 -7.10 5.60
N LEU A 434 -21.52 -5.82 5.86
CA LEU A 434 -20.98 -5.30 7.12
C LEU A 434 -21.98 -4.30 7.75
N PRO A 435 -22.94 -4.76 8.57
CA PRO A 435 -24.08 -3.95 9.02
C PRO A 435 -23.70 -2.73 9.88
N ASN A 436 -22.51 -2.73 10.51
CA ASN A 436 -21.97 -1.62 11.28
C ASN A 436 -20.89 -0.83 10.50
N SER A 437 -20.98 -0.81 9.17
CA SER A 437 -20.06 -0.04 8.35
C SER A 437 -20.59 1.36 7.99
N LYS A 438 -19.65 2.26 7.67
CA LYS A 438 -19.91 3.53 6.99
C LYS A 438 -18.95 3.63 5.81
N HIS A 439 -19.49 3.80 4.61
CA HIS A 439 -18.71 4.03 3.40
C HIS A 439 -18.68 5.52 3.07
N ILE A 440 -17.49 6.06 2.87
CA ILE A 440 -17.20 7.44 2.52
C ILE A 440 -16.51 7.47 1.18
N ILE A 441 -17.14 8.10 0.20
CA ILE A 441 -16.54 8.31 -1.13
C ILE A 441 -15.87 9.69 -1.11
N VAL A 442 -14.58 9.73 -1.39
CA VAL A 442 -13.81 10.98 -1.47
C VAL A 442 -13.90 11.49 -2.90
N PRO A 443 -14.55 12.64 -3.13
CA PRO A 443 -14.67 13.21 -4.47
C PRO A 443 -13.29 13.44 -5.10
N GLU A 444 -13.18 13.18 -6.41
CA GLU A 444 -11.98 13.42 -7.21
C GLU A 444 -10.67 12.77 -6.70
N ALA A 445 -10.71 11.95 -5.64
CA ALA A 445 -9.55 11.21 -5.16
C ALA A 445 -9.26 9.98 -6.03
N GLY A 446 -7.97 9.62 -6.15
CA GLY A 446 -7.47 8.43 -6.85
C GLY A 446 -7.54 7.17 -5.97
N HIS A 447 -6.49 6.34 -6.04
CA HIS A 447 -6.38 5.09 -5.24
C HIS A 447 -6.10 5.32 -3.74
N GLY A 448 -5.89 6.55 -3.37
CA GLY A 448 -5.76 7.11 -2.04
C GLY A 448 -6.07 8.59 -2.11
N VAL A 449 -5.55 9.34 -1.16
CA VAL A 449 -5.73 10.80 -1.09
C VAL A 449 -4.43 11.56 -1.43
N ASP A 450 -3.44 10.87 -1.99
CA ASP A 450 -2.18 11.46 -2.38
C ASP A 450 -2.39 12.54 -3.45
N GLY A 451 -1.76 13.69 -3.24
CA GLY A 451 -1.90 14.86 -4.09
C GLY A 451 -3.15 15.70 -3.84
N MET A 452 -4.09 15.26 -3.00
CA MET A 452 -5.25 16.07 -2.61
C MET A 452 -4.87 17.16 -1.61
N THR A 453 -5.64 18.24 -1.56
CA THR A 453 -5.55 19.21 -0.47
C THR A 453 -6.04 18.56 0.82
N ASP A 454 -5.43 18.92 1.96
CA ASP A 454 -5.79 18.39 3.30
C ASP A 454 -5.94 16.84 3.35
N PRO A 455 -4.92 16.07 2.93
CA PRO A 455 -5.00 14.59 3.01
C PRO A 455 -5.20 14.08 4.45
N GLY A 456 -4.81 14.85 5.48
CA GLY A 456 -5.05 14.55 6.88
C GLY A 456 -6.54 14.57 7.31
N CYS A 457 -7.47 14.99 6.43
CA CYS A 457 -8.90 14.85 6.66
C CYS A 457 -9.29 13.39 6.92
N ILE A 458 -8.79 12.47 6.09
CA ILE A 458 -9.06 11.02 6.20
C ILE A 458 -8.51 10.48 7.53
N ASP A 459 -7.30 10.91 7.92
CA ASP A 459 -6.68 10.50 9.17
C ASP A 459 -7.49 10.97 10.39
N ARG A 460 -7.96 12.21 10.40
CA ARG A 460 -8.81 12.74 11.49
C ARG A 460 -10.11 11.95 11.65
N ILE A 461 -10.76 11.58 10.53
CA ILE A 461 -11.97 10.75 10.55
C ILE A 461 -11.64 9.35 11.08
N ALA A 462 -10.57 8.74 10.61
CA ALA A 462 -10.10 7.41 11.00
C ALA A 462 -9.73 7.36 12.50
N ILE A 463 -9.01 8.35 13.02
CA ILE A 463 -8.66 8.46 14.44
C ILE A 463 -9.92 8.65 15.28
N GLY A 464 -10.83 9.54 14.86
CA GLY A 464 -12.12 9.73 15.54
C GLY A 464 -12.96 8.44 15.58
N PHE A 465 -12.90 7.63 14.53
CA PHE A 465 -13.53 6.30 14.49
C PHE A 465 -12.89 5.32 15.47
N LEU A 466 -11.56 5.22 15.49
CA LEU A 466 -10.83 4.37 16.43
C LEU A 466 -11.14 4.70 17.88
N ASP A 467 -11.18 5.98 18.23
CA ASP A 467 -11.46 6.44 19.58
C ASP A 467 -12.90 6.13 20.01
N LYS A 468 -13.88 6.37 19.13
CA LYS A 468 -15.32 6.18 19.43
C LYS A 468 -15.77 4.72 19.32
N GLY A 469 -15.14 3.94 18.44
CA GLY A 469 -15.60 2.59 18.11
C GLY A 469 -16.97 2.56 17.41
N ASP A 470 -17.37 3.67 16.76
CA ASP A 470 -18.65 3.83 16.04
C ASP A 470 -18.41 4.53 14.71
N ALA A 471 -18.81 3.88 13.63
CA ALA A 471 -18.70 4.42 12.28
C ALA A 471 -19.82 5.40 11.91
N LYS A 472 -20.96 5.40 12.60
CA LYS A 472 -22.17 6.13 12.19
C LYS A 472 -22.10 7.61 12.51
N ASN A 473 -21.56 8.00 13.67
CA ASN A 473 -21.58 9.36 14.20
C ASN A 473 -20.23 10.08 14.01
N LEU A 474 -19.66 10.01 12.80
CA LEU A 474 -18.41 10.67 12.44
C LEU A 474 -18.69 11.98 11.71
N ASP A 475 -17.97 13.05 12.08
CA ASP A 475 -17.93 14.27 11.28
C ASP A 475 -17.03 14.02 10.05
N VAL A 476 -17.64 14.04 8.88
CA VAL A 476 -16.99 13.84 7.59
C VAL A 476 -16.98 15.10 6.72
N SER A 477 -17.35 16.24 7.28
CA SER A 477 -17.54 17.51 6.55
C SER A 477 -16.26 18.05 5.89
N CYS A 478 -15.09 17.59 6.31
CA CYS A 478 -13.82 17.95 5.67
C CYS A 478 -13.64 17.28 4.29
N VAL A 479 -14.32 16.17 4.01
CA VAL A 479 -14.18 15.42 2.74
C VAL A 479 -14.63 16.27 1.55
N ASP A 480 -15.72 17.02 1.69
CA ASP A 480 -16.25 17.88 0.63
C ASP A 480 -15.36 19.10 0.32
N LYS A 481 -14.35 19.35 1.16
CA LYS A 481 -13.38 20.44 0.99
C LYS A 481 -12.07 19.99 0.38
N MET A 482 -11.87 18.67 0.24
CA MET A 482 -10.69 18.12 -0.41
C MET A 482 -10.79 18.39 -1.91
N ALA A 483 -9.70 18.83 -2.50
CA ALA A 483 -9.62 19.14 -3.93
C ALA A 483 -8.32 18.61 -4.53
N PRO A 484 -8.31 18.21 -5.80
CA PRO A 484 -7.10 17.82 -6.50
C PRO A 484 -6.20 19.03 -6.78
N PRO A 485 -4.93 18.81 -7.11
CA PRO A 485 -4.05 19.87 -7.58
C PRO A 485 -4.49 20.34 -8.97
N PRO A 486 -4.16 21.59 -9.39
CA PRO A 486 -4.43 22.07 -10.73
C PRO A 486 -3.68 21.22 -11.78
N PHE A 487 -4.26 21.13 -12.97
CA PHE A 487 -3.61 20.47 -14.09
C PHE A 487 -2.30 21.15 -14.49
N VAL A 488 -1.30 20.34 -14.86
CA VAL A 488 -0.02 20.83 -15.38
C VAL A 488 -0.18 21.11 -16.87
N THR A 489 0.04 22.35 -17.29
CA THR A 489 -0.14 22.80 -18.68
C THR A 489 1.17 23.13 -19.41
N LYS A 490 2.32 23.06 -18.72
CA LYS A 490 3.66 23.39 -19.29
C LYS A 490 4.73 22.47 -18.73
#